data_2e57f44fb78e3287de477c5db9c6a347
#
_entry.id   2e57f44fb78e3287de477c5db9c6a347
#
_cell.length_a   1.000
_cell.length_b   1.000
_cell.length_c   1.000
_cell.angle_alpha   90.00
_cell.angle_beta   90.00
_cell.angle_gamma   90.00
#
_symmetry.space_group_name_H-M   'P 1'
#
loop_
_entity.id
_entity.type
_entity.pdbx_description
1 polymer ?
#
loop_
_entity_poly.entity_id
_entity_poly.type
_entity_poly.pdbx_seq_one_letter_code
_entity_poly.pdbx_strand_id
1 'polypeptide(L)'
;RESSFEPQIVGKWDRQLGTGVDQQILHLYAAGNSILDIQYQLQKIYGLEYSAGTISMITDRVMDEVLSWQQRPLAPMYVAIFLDAIHYKIREDGKVQTNAIYTVFGVDVEGKRDVLGLYIGEHEGAQHWGRILEDIQKRGVVDVLFFCVDGLKGFKEAIQQVYPLSFVQRCIVHMIRTSVRFVSDKDVKKVCSDLRAIYGAADEQQAQMALDVFEQTWGTKYKEIAPAWRANWNELMMYMQFGKDIRRMIYTTNAVEALHRQMRKATKTKGAWINSKGLIKQLYLTLMYHSKGWKKTVFGWLSIQREIIECFGERYSKHLQGKGLKKNQGPRPSPSAYGLGLRAWTLAG
;
A
#
# COMPACT_ATOMS: atom_id res chain seq x y z
N ARG A 1 55.94 0.56 -18.67
CA ARG A 1 55.27 0.06 -17.42
C ARG A 1 53.98 -0.57 -17.85
N GLU A 2 53.98 -1.88 -17.93
CA GLU A 2 52.79 -2.69 -18.22
C GLU A 2 51.91 -2.64 -16.97
N SER A 3 50.70 -2.10 -17.11
CA SER A 3 49.67 -2.17 -16.09
C SER A 3 49.07 -3.58 -16.18
N SER A 4 49.39 -4.44 -15.20
CA SER A 4 48.97 -5.84 -15.14
C SER A 4 47.59 -6.02 -14.56
N PHE A 5 46.77 -4.97 -14.45
CA PHE A 5 45.39 -5.09 -13.94
C PHE A 5 44.44 -5.31 -15.13
N GLU A 6 43.90 -6.52 -15.25
CA GLU A 6 42.74 -6.83 -16.09
C GLU A 6 41.51 -6.97 -15.19
N PRO A 7 40.45 -6.15 -15.42
CA PRO A 7 39.19 -6.31 -14.68
C PRO A 7 38.58 -7.67 -14.99
N GLN A 8 38.34 -8.49 -14.00
CA GLN A 8 37.74 -9.83 -14.14
C GLN A 8 36.28 -9.84 -14.59
N ILE A 9 35.62 -8.69 -14.63
CA ILE A 9 34.19 -8.57 -14.92
C ILE A 9 33.90 -8.19 -16.37
N VAL A 10 34.78 -7.44 -17.02
CA VAL A 10 34.66 -7.08 -18.45
C VAL A 10 36.07 -6.97 -19.05
N GLY A 11 36.37 -7.68 -20.14
CA GLY A 11 37.62 -7.57 -20.87
C GLY A 11 37.80 -6.17 -21.47
N LYS A 12 39.05 -5.66 -21.55
CA LYS A 12 39.45 -4.29 -21.96
C LYS A 12 38.89 -3.85 -23.33
N TRP A 13 38.33 -4.79 -24.13
CA TRP A 13 37.81 -4.54 -25.48
C TRP A 13 36.37 -5.06 -25.69
N ASP A 14 35.71 -5.51 -24.66
CA ASP A 14 34.36 -6.03 -24.78
C ASP A 14 33.35 -4.87 -24.90
N ARG A 15 32.94 -4.58 -26.13
CA ARG A 15 31.91 -3.55 -26.44
C ARG A 15 30.49 -4.06 -26.28
N GLN A 16 30.30 -5.35 -26.02
CA GLN A 16 29.00 -5.91 -25.66
C GLN A 16 28.84 -5.82 -24.13
N LEU A 17 27.90 -5.01 -23.72
CA LEU A 17 27.45 -4.90 -22.35
C LEU A 17 27.11 -6.30 -21.83
N GLY A 18 27.98 -6.89 -21.04
CA GLY A 18 27.67 -8.13 -20.35
C GLY A 18 26.46 -7.94 -19.45
N THR A 19 25.55 -8.90 -19.42
CA THR A 19 24.33 -8.90 -18.60
C THR A 19 24.57 -8.50 -17.13
N GLY A 20 25.79 -8.67 -16.63
CA GLY A 20 26.19 -8.30 -15.28
C GLY A 20 26.28 -6.79 -15.01
N VAL A 21 26.81 -6.00 -15.94
CA VAL A 21 26.97 -4.54 -15.74
C VAL A 21 25.63 -3.82 -15.87
N ASP A 22 24.80 -4.23 -16.82
CA ASP A 22 23.43 -3.70 -16.96
C ASP A 22 22.63 -3.92 -15.67
N GLN A 23 22.74 -5.11 -15.07
CA GLN A 23 22.09 -5.41 -13.79
C GLN A 23 22.62 -4.54 -12.64
N GLN A 24 23.93 -4.28 -12.58
CA GLN A 24 24.51 -3.37 -11.58
C GLN A 24 23.98 -1.94 -11.75
N ILE A 25 23.91 -1.44 -13.00
CA ILE A 25 23.32 -0.13 -13.31
C ILE A 25 21.87 -0.06 -12.80
N LEU A 26 21.06 -1.08 -13.09
CA LEU A 26 19.67 -1.13 -12.65
C LEU A 26 19.56 -1.19 -11.11
N HIS A 27 20.42 -1.96 -10.43
CA HIS A 27 20.45 -2.02 -8.96
C HIS A 27 20.84 -0.67 -8.34
N LEU A 28 21.87 0.00 -8.85
CA LEU A 28 22.28 1.32 -8.37
C LEU A 28 21.17 2.36 -8.60
N TYR A 29 20.52 2.31 -9.77
CA TYR A 29 19.39 3.17 -10.07
C TYR A 29 18.21 2.89 -9.11
N ALA A 30 17.86 1.62 -8.90
CA ALA A 30 16.81 1.18 -7.97
C ALA A 30 17.07 1.64 -6.53
N ALA A 31 18.33 1.71 -6.11
CA ALA A 31 18.76 2.20 -4.80
C ALA A 31 18.64 3.73 -4.66
N GLY A 32 18.36 4.46 -5.77
CA GLY A 32 18.14 5.91 -5.77
C GLY A 32 19.31 6.75 -6.25
N ASN A 33 20.38 6.13 -6.76
CA ASN A 33 21.50 6.86 -7.36
C ASN A 33 21.05 7.62 -8.61
N SER A 34 21.57 8.81 -8.82
CA SER A 34 21.42 9.55 -10.08
C SER A 34 22.22 8.90 -11.20
N ILE A 35 21.93 9.25 -12.45
CA ILE A 35 22.73 8.79 -13.60
C ILE A 35 24.21 9.21 -13.46
N LEU A 36 24.46 10.41 -12.94
CA LEU A 36 25.81 10.91 -12.68
C LEU A 36 26.52 10.15 -11.56
N ASP A 37 25.81 9.80 -10.48
CA ASP A 37 26.37 8.98 -9.40
C ASP A 37 26.74 7.59 -9.91
N ILE A 38 25.88 6.99 -10.75
CA ILE A 38 26.13 5.68 -11.37
C ILE A 38 27.35 5.76 -12.28
N GLN A 39 27.43 6.79 -13.12
CA GLN A 39 28.57 7.04 -14.00
C GLN A 39 29.87 7.14 -13.20
N TYR A 40 29.87 7.95 -12.14
CA TYR A 40 31.02 8.11 -11.25
C TYR A 40 31.42 6.80 -10.58
N GLN A 41 30.47 6.02 -10.06
CA GLN A 41 30.76 4.74 -9.42
C GLN A 41 31.31 3.70 -10.40
N LEU A 42 30.75 3.60 -11.60
CA LEU A 42 31.26 2.69 -12.64
C LEU A 42 32.70 3.01 -13.01
N GLN A 43 33.02 4.29 -13.16
CA GLN A 43 34.38 4.72 -13.47
C GLN A 43 35.36 4.45 -12.30
N LYS A 44 34.97 4.79 -11.07
CA LYS A 44 35.84 4.67 -9.89
C LYS A 44 36.06 3.26 -9.40
N ILE A 45 35.00 2.41 -9.44
CA ILE A 45 35.06 1.05 -8.88
C ILE A 45 35.52 0.05 -9.93
N TYR A 46 35.03 0.20 -11.18
CA TYR A 46 35.21 -0.79 -12.22
C TYR A 46 36.11 -0.30 -13.38
N GLY A 47 36.55 0.97 -13.36
CA GLY A 47 37.31 1.56 -14.46
C GLY A 47 36.54 1.66 -15.79
N LEU A 48 35.19 1.60 -15.73
CA LEU A 48 34.31 1.59 -16.88
C LEU A 48 33.82 3.00 -17.22
N GLU A 49 33.99 3.42 -18.47
CA GLU A 49 33.47 4.70 -18.96
C GLU A 49 32.15 4.49 -19.69
N TYR A 50 31.07 4.92 -19.06
CA TYR A 50 29.71 4.94 -19.62
C TYR A 50 29.23 6.37 -19.76
N SER A 51 28.64 6.72 -20.91
CA SER A 51 27.99 8.01 -21.07
C SER A 51 26.68 8.04 -20.26
N ALA A 52 26.27 9.24 -19.83
CA ALA A 52 24.96 9.43 -19.18
C ALA A 52 23.80 8.95 -20.08
N GLY A 53 23.93 9.14 -21.40
CA GLY A 53 22.97 8.64 -22.40
C GLY A 53 22.87 7.12 -22.43
N THR A 54 24.01 6.42 -22.35
CA THR A 54 24.05 4.95 -22.31
C THR A 54 23.36 4.41 -21.05
N ILE A 55 23.65 5.00 -19.89
CA ILE A 55 23.01 4.61 -18.61
C ILE A 55 21.51 4.88 -18.67
N SER A 56 21.08 6.02 -19.23
CA SER A 56 19.65 6.34 -19.43
C SER A 56 18.97 5.29 -20.32
N MET A 57 19.60 4.94 -21.44
CA MET A 57 19.07 3.93 -22.37
C MET A 57 18.93 2.55 -21.71
N ILE A 58 19.90 2.11 -20.90
CA ILE A 58 19.82 0.84 -20.16
C ILE A 58 18.65 0.87 -19.20
N THR A 59 18.51 1.96 -18.43
CA THR A 59 17.39 2.08 -17.49
C THR A 59 16.04 2.24 -18.19
N ASP A 60 15.98 2.76 -19.41
CA ASP A 60 14.73 2.94 -20.18
C ASP A 60 14.19 1.62 -20.75
N ARG A 61 15.04 0.62 -20.96
CA ARG A 61 14.61 -0.74 -21.38
C ARG A 61 13.65 -1.39 -20.39
N VAL A 62 13.67 -0.97 -19.12
CA VAL A 62 12.76 -1.46 -18.09
C VAL A 62 11.31 -1.01 -18.32
N MET A 63 11.06 -0.03 -19.18
CA MET A 63 9.69 0.49 -19.38
C MET A 63 8.71 -0.53 -19.94
N ASP A 64 9.16 -1.45 -20.79
CA ASP A 64 8.30 -2.53 -21.31
C ASP A 64 7.91 -3.50 -20.19
N GLU A 65 8.84 -3.78 -19.26
CA GLU A 65 8.57 -4.56 -18.06
C GLU A 65 7.59 -3.84 -17.13
N VAL A 66 7.75 -2.52 -16.97
CA VAL A 66 6.82 -1.68 -16.17
C VAL A 66 5.40 -1.78 -16.71
N LEU A 67 5.23 -1.65 -18.02
CA LEU A 67 3.91 -1.74 -18.69
C LEU A 67 3.33 -3.15 -18.54
N SER A 68 4.12 -4.19 -18.80
CA SER A 68 3.70 -5.58 -18.65
C SER A 68 3.30 -5.90 -17.20
N TRP A 69 4.08 -5.40 -16.22
CA TRP A 69 3.77 -5.55 -14.81
C TRP A 69 2.48 -4.81 -14.42
N GLN A 70 2.29 -3.57 -14.90
CA GLN A 70 1.11 -2.78 -14.62
C GLN A 70 -0.16 -3.41 -15.21
N GLN A 71 -0.07 -4.07 -16.36
CA GLN A 71 -1.19 -4.69 -17.06
C GLN A 71 -1.39 -6.18 -16.74
N ARG A 72 -0.54 -6.77 -15.90
CA ARG A 72 -0.62 -8.20 -15.61
C ARG A 72 -1.97 -8.60 -15.03
N PRO A 73 -2.45 -9.84 -15.31
CA PRO A 73 -3.61 -10.40 -14.62
C PRO A 73 -3.39 -10.44 -13.11
N LEU A 74 -4.45 -10.20 -12.36
CA LEU A 74 -4.47 -10.22 -10.89
C LEU A 74 -5.24 -11.45 -10.39
N ALA A 75 -5.06 -11.78 -9.11
CA ALA A 75 -5.84 -12.83 -8.47
C ALA A 75 -7.32 -12.43 -8.42
N PRO A 76 -8.26 -13.39 -8.55
CA PRO A 76 -9.69 -13.08 -8.56
C PRO A 76 -10.21 -12.56 -7.22
N MET A 77 -9.51 -12.85 -6.12
CA MET A 77 -9.91 -12.40 -4.79
C MET A 77 -8.73 -11.88 -3.98
N TYR A 78 -8.97 -10.78 -3.28
CA TYR A 78 -8.09 -10.23 -2.26
C TYR A 78 -8.82 -10.13 -0.92
N VAL A 79 -8.13 -10.52 0.15
CA VAL A 79 -8.65 -10.37 1.52
C VAL A 79 -8.64 -8.90 1.92
N ALA A 80 -7.56 -8.20 1.63
CA ALA A 80 -7.49 -6.76 1.87
C ALA A 80 -6.78 -6.05 0.72
N ILE A 81 -7.29 -4.89 0.33
CA ILE A 81 -6.61 -3.93 -0.55
C ILE A 81 -6.43 -2.62 0.22
N PHE A 82 -5.20 -2.17 0.28
CA PHE A 82 -4.81 -0.91 0.89
C PHE A 82 -4.57 0.11 -0.22
N LEU A 83 -5.23 1.25 -0.12
CA LEU A 83 -5.14 2.36 -1.05
C LEU A 83 -4.53 3.55 -0.33
N ASP A 84 -3.41 4.05 -0.83
CA ASP A 84 -2.69 5.18 -0.25
C ASP A 84 -1.92 5.94 -1.34
N ALA A 85 -1.64 7.20 -1.13
CA ALA A 85 -0.95 8.05 -2.07
C ALA A 85 0.31 8.68 -1.49
N ILE A 86 1.28 8.90 -2.37
CA ILE A 86 2.53 9.59 -2.05
C ILE A 86 2.77 10.68 -3.10
N HIS A 87 3.08 11.90 -2.64
CA HIS A 87 3.21 13.05 -3.50
C HIS A 87 4.64 13.26 -3.96
N TYR A 88 4.80 13.59 -5.26
CA TYR A 88 6.06 13.93 -5.89
C TYR A 88 5.94 15.19 -6.75
N LYS A 89 7.01 15.97 -6.79
CA LYS A 89 7.14 17.09 -7.72
C LYS A 89 7.61 16.57 -9.07
N ILE A 90 6.83 16.83 -10.12
CA ILE A 90 7.14 16.45 -11.50
C ILE A 90 7.16 17.73 -12.33
N ARG A 91 8.11 17.82 -13.27
CA ARG A 91 8.18 18.91 -14.24
C ARG A 91 7.45 18.46 -15.50
N GLU A 92 6.37 19.15 -15.83
CA GLU A 92 5.60 18.96 -17.06
C GLU A 92 5.39 20.33 -17.70
N ASP A 93 5.60 20.44 -19.00
CA ASP A 93 5.46 21.69 -19.77
C ASP A 93 6.19 22.90 -19.16
N GLY A 94 7.40 22.67 -18.65
CA GLY A 94 8.24 23.70 -18.03
C GLY A 94 7.83 24.11 -16.61
N LYS A 95 6.71 23.63 -16.09
CA LYS A 95 6.23 23.91 -14.73
C LYS A 95 6.45 22.71 -13.80
N VAL A 96 6.73 23.00 -12.52
CA VAL A 96 6.81 21.97 -11.48
C VAL A 96 5.45 21.84 -10.81
N GLN A 97 4.82 20.69 -10.97
CA GLN A 97 3.54 20.34 -10.36
C GLN A 97 3.72 19.24 -9.31
N THR A 98 2.82 19.21 -8.33
CA THR A 98 2.78 18.13 -7.34
C THR A 98 1.74 17.11 -7.76
N ASN A 99 2.20 15.91 -8.11
CA ASN A 99 1.35 14.80 -8.54
C ASN A 99 1.33 13.71 -7.46
N ALA A 100 0.17 13.09 -7.30
CA ALA A 100 0.01 11.94 -6.43
C ALA A 100 0.37 10.65 -7.18
N ILE A 101 1.12 9.77 -6.53
CA ILE A 101 1.31 8.39 -6.95
C ILE A 101 0.46 7.51 -6.05
N TYR A 102 -0.59 6.95 -6.63
CA TYR A 102 -1.51 6.05 -5.96
C TYR A 102 -0.94 4.64 -5.98
N THR A 103 -0.81 4.07 -4.82
CA THR A 103 -0.33 2.71 -4.62
C THR A 103 -1.49 1.81 -4.25
N VAL A 104 -1.72 0.78 -5.04
CA VAL A 104 -2.69 -0.28 -4.73
C VAL A 104 -1.91 -1.48 -4.21
N PHE A 105 -2.07 -1.80 -2.93
CA PHE A 105 -1.35 -2.88 -2.25
C PHE A 105 -2.35 -3.93 -1.76
N GLY A 106 -2.18 -5.18 -2.18
CA GLY A 106 -3.10 -6.27 -1.90
C GLY A 106 -2.53 -7.33 -0.97
N VAL A 107 -3.42 -7.98 -0.24
CA VAL A 107 -3.20 -9.24 0.48
C VAL A 107 -4.14 -10.27 -0.11
N ASP A 108 -3.58 -11.31 -0.72
CA ASP A 108 -4.35 -12.37 -1.37
C ASP A 108 -4.94 -13.40 -0.38
N VAL A 109 -5.63 -14.40 -0.90
CA VAL A 109 -6.24 -15.48 -0.10
C VAL A 109 -5.24 -16.39 0.61
N GLU A 110 -3.97 -16.34 0.26
CA GLU A 110 -2.87 -17.06 0.92
C GLU A 110 -2.12 -16.17 1.93
N GLY A 111 -2.57 -14.92 2.10
CA GLY A 111 -1.92 -13.92 2.95
C GLY A 111 -0.66 -13.33 2.33
N LYS A 112 -0.38 -13.60 1.08
CA LYS A 112 0.76 -13.02 0.35
C LYS A 112 0.46 -11.56 -0.01
N ARG A 113 1.48 -10.75 0.14
CA ARG A 113 1.39 -9.31 -0.15
C ARG A 113 1.96 -9.00 -1.52
N ASP A 114 1.29 -8.15 -2.28
CA ASP A 114 1.78 -7.66 -3.58
C ASP A 114 1.32 -6.20 -3.85
N VAL A 115 2.10 -5.48 -4.65
CA VAL A 115 1.67 -4.19 -5.21
C VAL A 115 0.94 -4.46 -6.51
N LEU A 116 -0.34 -4.12 -6.55
CA LEU A 116 -1.21 -4.42 -7.69
C LEU A 116 -1.06 -3.41 -8.82
N GLY A 117 -0.66 -2.18 -8.48
CA GLY A 117 -0.40 -1.13 -9.44
C GLY A 117 0.10 0.16 -8.81
N LEU A 118 0.72 1.00 -9.66
CA LEU A 118 1.10 2.38 -9.38
C LEU A 118 0.44 3.28 -10.41
N TYR A 119 -0.32 4.28 -9.96
CA TYR A 119 -1.05 5.19 -10.86
C TYR A 119 -0.68 6.62 -10.56
N ILE A 120 -0.51 7.42 -11.61
CA ILE A 120 -0.23 8.85 -11.48
C ILE A 120 -1.53 9.63 -11.65
N GLY A 121 -1.76 10.62 -10.80
CA GLY A 121 -2.86 11.54 -10.94
C GLY A 121 -2.49 12.95 -10.47
N GLU A 122 -3.00 13.94 -11.18
CA GLU A 122 -2.78 15.35 -10.85
C GLU A 122 -3.62 15.80 -9.66
N HIS A 123 -4.82 15.21 -9.50
CA HIS A 123 -5.77 15.56 -8.45
C HIS A 123 -6.29 14.31 -7.73
N GLU A 124 -6.31 14.37 -6.41
CA GLU A 124 -6.99 13.39 -5.57
C GLU A 124 -8.51 13.59 -5.66
N GLY A 125 -9.21 12.64 -6.29
CA GLY A 125 -10.66 12.71 -6.41
C GLY A 125 -11.31 11.35 -6.59
N ALA A 126 -12.59 11.25 -6.24
CA ALA A 126 -13.38 10.02 -6.33
C ALA A 126 -13.37 9.40 -7.75
N GLN A 127 -13.38 10.23 -8.80
CA GLN A 127 -13.31 9.76 -10.19
C GLN A 127 -12.00 9.04 -10.52
N HIS A 128 -10.87 9.54 -9.99
CA HIS A 128 -9.57 8.90 -10.22
C HIS A 128 -9.52 7.53 -9.56
N TRP A 129 -10.01 7.43 -8.33
CA TRP A 129 -10.12 6.15 -7.63
C TRP A 129 -11.08 5.19 -8.29
N GLY A 130 -12.20 5.67 -8.84
CA GLY A 130 -13.10 4.84 -9.64
C GLY A 130 -12.37 4.17 -10.81
N ARG A 131 -11.57 4.92 -11.57
CA ARG A 131 -10.76 4.39 -12.68
C ARG A 131 -9.73 3.34 -12.23
N ILE A 132 -9.09 3.55 -11.07
CA ILE A 132 -8.14 2.58 -10.50
C ILE A 132 -8.87 1.28 -10.13
N LEU A 133 -10.04 1.38 -9.47
CA LEU A 133 -10.85 0.22 -9.10
C LEU A 133 -11.36 -0.55 -10.32
N GLU A 134 -11.79 0.15 -11.36
CA GLU A 134 -12.17 -0.45 -12.64
C GLU A 134 -10.99 -1.15 -13.32
N ASP A 135 -9.78 -0.55 -13.28
CA ASP A 135 -8.58 -1.18 -13.86
C ASP A 135 -8.25 -2.50 -13.16
N ILE A 136 -8.23 -2.55 -11.84
CA ILE A 136 -7.95 -3.78 -11.12
C ILE A 136 -9.06 -4.83 -11.36
N GLN A 137 -10.32 -4.40 -11.53
CA GLN A 137 -11.42 -5.29 -11.89
C GLN A 137 -11.24 -5.87 -13.31
N LYS A 138 -10.91 -5.05 -14.30
CA LYS A 138 -10.60 -5.49 -15.67
C LYS A 138 -9.41 -6.46 -15.73
N ARG A 139 -8.46 -6.32 -14.81
CA ARG A 139 -7.30 -7.22 -14.66
C ARG A 139 -7.62 -8.50 -13.90
N GLY A 140 -8.87 -8.73 -13.52
CA GLY A 140 -9.36 -10.01 -13.00
C GLY A 140 -9.76 -10.02 -11.52
N VAL A 141 -9.68 -8.91 -10.79
CA VAL A 141 -10.14 -8.85 -9.39
C VAL A 141 -11.66 -8.84 -9.36
N VAL A 142 -12.24 -9.95 -8.94
CA VAL A 142 -13.71 -10.15 -8.89
C VAL A 142 -14.27 -9.77 -7.52
N ASP A 143 -13.51 -10.03 -6.46
CA ASP A 143 -13.99 -9.83 -5.08
C ASP A 143 -12.87 -9.35 -4.15
N VAL A 144 -13.26 -8.47 -3.20
CA VAL A 144 -12.37 -7.94 -2.16
C VAL A 144 -13.15 -7.89 -0.85
N LEU A 145 -12.60 -8.44 0.25
CA LEU A 145 -13.29 -8.39 1.54
C LEU A 145 -13.15 -7.01 2.18
N PHE A 146 -11.94 -6.45 2.22
CA PHE A 146 -11.64 -5.20 2.90
C PHE A 146 -10.90 -4.22 2.01
N PHE A 147 -11.38 -2.98 1.93
CA PHE A 147 -10.60 -1.85 1.46
C PHE A 147 -10.16 -0.98 2.65
N CYS A 148 -8.85 -0.78 2.78
CA CYS A 148 -8.26 0.08 3.81
C CYS A 148 -7.77 1.38 3.15
N VAL A 149 -8.35 2.52 3.54
CA VAL A 149 -8.18 3.82 2.85
C VAL A 149 -7.80 4.92 3.83
N ASP A 150 -7.19 6.00 3.35
CA ASP A 150 -6.79 7.14 4.18
C ASP A 150 -7.94 8.13 4.50
N GLY A 151 -9.11 7.93 3.92
CA GLY A 151 -10.30 8.70 4.24
C GLY A 151 -10.52 9.95 3.38
N LEU A 152 -10.07 9.94 2.15
CA LEU A 152 -10.44 10.95 1.16
C LEU A 152 -11.94 10.87 0.84
N LYS A 153 -12.56 12.05 0.63
CA LYS A 153 -13.98 12.14 0.28
C LYS A 153 -14.28 11.39 -1.03
N GLY A 154 -15.39 10.65 -1.05
CA GLY A 154 -15.85 9.91 -2.22
C GLY A 154 -15.21 8.53 -2.42
N PHE A 155 -14.30 8.11 -1.54
CA PHE A 155 -13.68 6.79 -1.61
C PHE A 155 -14.68 5.66 -1.40
N LYS A 156 -15.50 5.79 -0.38
CA LYS A 156 -16.50 4.77 -0.02
C LYS A 156 -17.48 4.55 -1.15
N GLU A 157 -18.00 5.63 -1.71
CA GLU A 157 -18.93 5.61 -2.82
C GLU A 157 -18.31 4.95 -4.07
N ALA A 158 -17.08 5.31 -4.40
CA ALA A 158 -16.35 4.70 -5.52
C ALA A 158 -16.11 3.19 -5.31
N ILE A 159 -15.74 2.79 -4.09
CA ILE A 159 -15.55 1.36 -3.76
C ILE A 159 -16.89 0.62 -3.84
N GLN A 160 -17.95 1.15 -3.26
CA GLN A 160 -19.26 0.50 -3.25
C GLN A 160 -19.88 0.37 -4.64
N GLN A 161 -19.54 1.27 -5.57
CA GLN A 161 -19.95 1.18 -6.97
C GLN A 161 -19.34 -0.03 -7.69
N VAL A 162 -18.05 -0.32 -7.45
CA VAL A 162 -17.33 -1.39 -8.14
C VAL A 162 -17.35 -2.71 -7.34
N TYR A 163 -17.26 -2.61 -6.01
CA TYR A 163 -17.22 -3.75 -5.07
C TYR A 163 -18.24 -3.57 -3.94
N PRO A 164 -19.55 -3.73 -4.21
CA PRO A 164 -20.63 -3.42 -3.27
C PRO A 164 -20.63 -4.26 -1.99
N LEU A 165 -20.01 -5.45 -2.02
CA LEU A 165 -19.94 -6.36 -0.88
C LEU A 165 -18.70 -6.16 -0.02
N SER A 166 -17.85 -5.19 -0.34
CA SER A 166 -16.60 -4.93 0.38
C SER A 166 -16.83 -4.06 1.62
N PHE A 167 -16.11 -4.36 2.67
CA PHE A 167 -16.03 -3.50 3.84
C PHE A 167 -14.98 -2.41 3.62
N VAL A 168 -15.32 -1.18 3.99
CA VAL A 168 -14.40 -0.04 3.88
C VAL A 168 -13.93 0.36 5.26
N GLN A 169 -12.63 0.22 5.51
CA GLN A 169 -11.97 0.65 6.73
C GLN A 169 -11.17 1.92 6.50
N ARG A 170 -11.52 2.97 7.21
CA ARG A 170 -10.71 4.18 7.24
C ARG A 170 -9.49 4.00 8.16
N CYS A 171 -8.32 4.40 7.70
CA CYS A 171 -7.08 4.24 8.43
C CYS A 171 -7.06 5.05 9.73
N ILE A 172 -6.99 4.36 10.87
CA ILE A 172 -6.90 4.99 12.19
C ILE A 172 -5.65 5.84 12.34
N VAL A 173 -4.51 5.39 11.79
CA VAL A 173 -3.24 6.13 11.89
C VAL A 173 -3.32 7.48 11.17
N HIS A 174 -3.94 7.52 9.98
CA HIS A 174 -4.17 8.79 9.27
C HIS A 174 -5.13 9.69 10.04
N MET A 175 -6.18 9.15 10.64
CA MET A 175 -7.09 9.92 11.49
C MET A 175 -6.39 10.53 12.69
N ILE A 176 -5.52 9.77 13.38
CA ILE A 176 -4.71 10.27 14.50
C ILE A 176 -3.77 11.39 14.02
N ARG A 177 -3.04 11.19 12.92
CA ARG A 177 -2.14 12.23 12.37
C ARG A 177 -2.87 13.53 12.05
N THR A 178 -4.06 13.43 11.46
CA THR A 178 -4.90 14.59 11.17
C THR A 178 -5.36 15.25 12.47
N SER A 179 -5.77 14.46 13.46
CA SER A 179 -6.23 14.95 14.77
C SER A 179 -5.14 15.74 15.52
N VAL A 180 -3.89 15.28 15.46
CA VAL A 180 -2.80 15.94 16.22
C VAL A 180 -2.07 17.03 15.45
N ARG A 181 -2.43 17.27 14.19
CA ARG A 181 -1.75 18.24 13.31
C ARG A 181 -1.67 19.66 13.90
N PHE A 182 -2.69 20.05 14.66
CA PHE A 182 -2.78 21.37 15.27
C PHE A 182 -2.75 21.33 16.80
N VAL A 183 -2.35 20.18 17.38
CA VAL A 183 -2.17 20.02 18.81
C VAL A 183 -0.80 20.55 19.20
N SER A 184 -0.70 21.32 20.29
CA SER A 184 0.57 21.83 20.80
C SER A 184 1.48 20.67 21.25
N ASP A 185 2.80 20.80 21.03
CA ASP A 185 3.78 19.73 21.30
C ASP A 185 3.68 19.16 22.73
N LYS A 186 3.40 20.02 23.73
CA LYS A 186 3.23 19.62 25.13
C LYS A 186 2.06 18.67 25.36
N ASP A 187 1.00 18.74 24.53
CA ASP A 187 -0.22 17.96 24.70
C ASP A 187 -0.27 16.74 23.78
N VAL A 188 0.53 16.71 22.67
CA VAL A 188 0.49 15.62 21.67
C VAL A 188 0.55 14.24 22.31
N LYS A 189 1.46 14.03 23.25
CA LYS A 189 1.62 12.71 23.90
C LYS A 189 0.37 12.28 24.66
N LYS A 190 -0.27 13.22 25.38
CA LYS A 190 -1.48 12.93 26.15
C LYS A 190 -2.69 12.76 25.24
N VAL A 191 -2.89 13.64 24.26
CA VAL A 191 -3.93 13.53 23.25
C VAL A 191 -3.85 12.17 22.51
N CYS A 192 -2.65 11.75 22.08
CA CYS A 192 -2.45 10.45 21.47
C CYS A 192 -2.79 9.28 22.40
N SER A 193 -2.47 9.40 23.69
CA SER A 193 -2.83 8.38 24.70
C SER A 193 -4.35 8.27 24.86
N ASP A 194 -5.04 9.41 24.93
CA ASP A 194 -6.48 9.44 25.11
C ASP A 194 -7.23 8.99 23.83
N LEU A 195 -6.71 9.35 22.63
CA LEU A 195 -7.20 8.78 21.37
C LEU A 195 -7.01 7.26 21.31
N ARG A 196 -5.91 6.75 21.90
CA ARG A 196 -5.67 5.30 21.95
C ARG A 196 -6.75 4.55 22.75
N ALA A 197 -7.32 5.17 23.78
CA ALA A 197 -8.43 4.59 24.53
C ALA A 197 -9.66 4.35 23.65
N ILE A 198 -9.89 5.20 22.63
CA ILE A 198 -10.99 5.06 21.68
C ILE A 198 -10.78 3.86 20.76
N TYR A 199 -9.70 3.88 19.97
CA TYR A 199 -9.47 2.82 18.97
C TYR A 199 -8.90 1.52 19.54
N GLY A 200 -8.46 1.51 20.78
CA GLY A 200 -8.01 0.33 21.52
C GLY A 200 -9.09 -0.30 22.40
N ALA A 201 -10.32 0.23 22.41
CA ALA A 201 -11.43 -0.28 23.20
C ALA A 201 -11.80 -1.73 22.79
N ALA A 202 -12.37 -2.46 23.73
CA ALA A 202 -12.77 -3.86 23.49
C ALA A 202 -13.95 -3.97 22.52
N ASP A 203 -14.88 -3.02 22.60
CA ASP A 203 -16.08 -2.95 21.77
C ASP A 203 -16.44 -1.49 21.40
N GLU A 204 -17.43 -1.34 20.55
CA GLU A 204 -17.85 -0.04 20.03
C GLU A 204 -18.46 0.85 21.12
N GLN A 205 -19.16 0.26 22.12
CA GLN A 205 -19.75 1.02 23.21
C GLN A 205 -18.69 1.66 24.10
N GLN A 206 -17.65 0.90 24.45
CA GLN A 206 -16.49 1.43 25.19
C GLN A 206 -15.72 2.49 24.39
N ALA A 207 -15.62 2.29 23.07
CA ALA A 207 -15.00 3.29 22.20
C ALA A 207 -15.78 4.61 22.18
N GLN A 208 -17.13 4.57 22.17
CA GLN A 208 -17.98 5.76 22.24
C GLN A 208 -17.81 6.48 23.59
N MET A 209 -17.83 5.72 24.69
CA MET A 209 -17.58 6.29 26.03
C MET A 209 -16.20 6.97 26.10
N ALA A 210 -15.17 6.34 25.54
CA ALA A 210 -13.83 6.92 25.50
C ALA A 210 -13.79 8.22 24.66
N LEU A 211 -14.54 8.30 23.56
CA LEU A 211 -14.66 9.51 22.76
C LEU A 211 -15.39 10.63 23.53
N ASP A 212 -16.43 10.31 24.32
CA ASP A 212 -17.12 11.29 25.15
C ASP A 212 -16.20 11.86 26.24
N VAL A 213 -15.42 11.01 26.89
CA VAL A 213 -14.39 11.43 27.87
C VAL A 213 -13.32 12.29 27.19
N PHE A 214 -12.89 11.91 25.99
CA PHE A 214 -11.96 12.70 25.19
C PHE A 214 -12.51 14.11 24.90
N GLU A 215 -13.77 14.19 24.47
CA GLU A 215 -14.43 15.47 24.17
C GLU A 215 -14.57 16.35 25.41
N GLN A 216 -14.94 15.78 26.56
CA GLN A 216 -14.98 16.51 27.83
C GLN A 216 -13.63 17.07 28.24
N THR A 217 -12.55 16.31 27.99
CA THR A 217 -11.18 16.69 28.39
C THR A 217 -10.58 17.72 27.45
N TRP A 218 -10.78 17.57 26.14
CA TRP A 218 -10.08 18.30 25.10
C TRP A 218 -10.95 19.20 24.24
N GLY A 219 -12.27 19.02 24.27
CA GLY A 219 -13.21 19.69 23.36
C GLY A 219 -13.20 21.22 23.46
N THR A 220 -12.88 21.78 24.62
CA THR A 220 -12.72 23.25 24.76
C THR A 220 -11.47 23.75 24.05
N LYS A 221 -10.38 22.97 24.08
CA LYS A 221 -9.07 23.37 23.55
C LYS A 221 -8.86 22.95 22.09
N TYR A 222 -9.33 21.78 21.73
CA TYR A 222 -9.16 21.16 20.40
C TYR A 222 -10.52 20.76 19.83
N LYS A 223 -11.36 21.74 19.54
CA LYS A 223 -12.79 21.62 19.21
C LYS A 223 -13.08 20.70 18.00
N GLU A 224 -12.14 20.57 17.07
CA GLU A 224 -12.36 19.86 15.81
C GLU A 224 -12.14 18.34 15.89
N ILE A 225 -11.44 17.85 16.93
CA ILE A 225 -11.02 16.45 16.96
C ILE A 225 -12.21 15.52 17.17
N ALA A 226 -12.97 15.68 18.26
CA ALA A 226 -14.09 14.80 18.57
C ALA A 226 -15.21 14.82 17.50
N PRO A 227 -15.64 15.99 16.98
CA PRO A 227 -16.58 16.04 15.86
C PRO A 227 -16.08 15.33 14.61
N ALA A 228 -14.79 15.45 14.27
CA ALA A 228 -14.20 14.75 13.13
C ALA A 228 -14.23 13.22 13.31
N TRP A 229 -13.98 12.72 14.53
CA TRP A 229 -14.11 11.28 14.83
C TRP A 229 -15.55 10.81 14.73
N ARG A 230 -16.52 11.56 15.28
CA ARG A 230 -17.94 11.23 15.17
C ARG A 230 -18.44 11.22 13.73
N ALA A 231 -18.06 12.21 12.94
CA ALA A 231 -18.46 12.31 11.52
C ALA A 231 -17.97 11.13 10.67
N ASN A 232 -16.89 10.46 11.10
CA ASN A 232 -16.29 9.33 10.38
C ASN A 232 -16.40 8.01 11.16
N TRP A 233 -17.24 7.96 12.19
CA TRP A 233 -17.33 6.88 13.16
C TRP A 233 -17.52 5.51 12.52
N ASN A 234 -18.51 5.37 11.66
CA ASN A 234 -18.86 4.09 11.02
C ASN A 234 -17.70 3.50 10.21
N GLU A 235 -16.91 4.33 9.55
CA GLU A 235 -15.76 3.88 8.74
C GLU A 235 -14.52 3.65 9.60
N LEU A 236 -14.34 4.43 10.67
CA LEU A 236 -13.24 4.27 11.61
C LEU A 236 -13.38 3.01 12.47
N MET A 237 -14.62 2.73 12.96
CA MET A 237 -14.88 1.63 13.88
C MET A 237 -15.38 0.36 13.19
N MET A 238 -15.44 0.33 11.85
CA MET A 238 -15.89 -0.82 11.08
C MET A 238 -15.14 -2.11 11.46
N TYR A 239 -13.85 -2.03 11.75
CA TYR A 239 -13.02 -3.18 12.13
C TYR A 239 -13.47 -3.84 13.42
N MET A 240 -14.21 -3.15 14.30
CA MET A 240 -14.67 -3.70 15.59
C MET A 240 -15.68 -4.84 15.47
N GLN A 241 -16.28 -5.01 14.28
CA GLN A 241 -17.18 -6.13 13.97
C GLN A 241 -16.45 -7.49 13.87
N PHE A 242 -15.13 -7.48 13.75
CA PHE A 242 -14.34 -8.68 13.47
C PHE A 242 -13.50 -9.10 14.67
N GLY A 243 -12.96 -10.31 14.61
CA GLY A 243 -12.06 -10.84 15.61
C GLY A 243 -10.71 -10.12 15.66
N LYS A 244 -9.95 -10.38 16.68
CA LYS A 244 -8.70 -9.66 17.00
C LYS A 244 -7.66 -9.69 15.86
N ASP A 245 -7.57 -10.81 15.16
CA ASP A 245 -6.53 -10.98 14.13
C ASP A 245 -6.88 -10.26 12.83
N ILE A 246 -8.17 -10.28 12.41
CA ILE A 246 -8.65 -9.44 11.31
C ILE A 246 -8.50 -7.96 11.69
N ARG A 247 -8.95 -7.54 12.88
CA ARG A 247 -8.79 -6.15 13.35
C ARG A 247 -7.35 -5.67 13.17
N ARG A 248 -6.37 -6.45 13.64
CA ARG A 248 -4.95 -6.13 13.56
C ARG A 248 -4.45 -5.94 12.14
N MET A 249 -5.02 -6.68 11.18
CA MET A 249 -4.62 -6.59 9.78
C MET A 249 -5.14 -5.33 9.12
N ILE A 250 -6.40 -4.92 9.40
CA ILE A 250 -7.11 -3.92 8.60
C ILE A 250 -7.15 -2.50 9.21
N TYR A 251 -6.98 -2.34 10.53
CA TYR A 251 -7.16 -1.03 11.17
C TYR A 251 -6.08 0.00 10.81
N THR A 252 -4.97 -0.42 10.20
CA THR A 252 -3.89 0.47 9.78
C THR A 252 -3.40 0.18 8.36
N THR A 253 -2.85 1.20 7.69
CA THR A 253 -2.16 1.07 6.40
C THR A 253 -0.65 0.89 6.54
N ASN A 254 -0.17 0.40 7.69
CA ASN A 254 1.27 0.26 7.99
C ASN A 254 2.05 -0.51 6.91
N ALA A 255 1.42 -1.49 6.25
CA ALA A 255 2.07 -2.26 5.18
C ALA A 255 2.41 -1.36 3.98
N VAL A 256 1.47 -0.52 3.53
CA VAL A 256 1.67 0.46 2.46
C VAL A 256 2.62 1.57 2.91
N GLU A 257 2.50 2.05 4.15
CA GLU A 257 3.40 3.06 4.68
C GLU A 257 4.88 2.58 4.72
N ALA A 258 5.12 1.31 5.06
CA ALA A 258 6.46 0.73 5.01
C ALA A 258 7.00 0.71 3.57
N LEU A 259 6.16 0.40 2.59
CA LEU A 259 6.49 0.46 1.17
C LEU A 259 6.81 1.90 0.74
N HIS A 260 5.96 2.87 1.08
CA HIS A 260 6.17 4.29 0.81
C HIS A 260 7.47 4.82 1.43
N ARG A 261 7.85 4.32 2.60
CA ARG A 261 9.14 4.66 3.23
C ARG A 261 10.32 4.21 2.36
N GLN A 262 10.27 3.03 1.77
CA GLN A 262 11.32 2.58 0.84
C GLN A 262 11.32 3.42 -0.44
N MET A 263 10.15 3.71 -1.01
CA MET A 263 10.04 4.61 -2.16
C MET A 263 10.64 5.98 -1.87
N ARG A 264 10.29 6.60 -0.73
CA ARG A 264 10.87 7.89 -0.32
C ARG A 264 12.38 7.83 -0.13
N LYS A 265 12.90 6.74 0.43
CA LYS A 265 14.35 6.56 0.61
C LYS A 265 15.08 6.60 -0.74
N ALA A 266 14.56 5.91 -1.76
CA ALA A 266 15.15 5.88 -3.10
C ALA A 266 14.96 7.18 -3.91
N THR A 267 14.00 8.03 -3.50
CA THR A 267 13.66 9.26 -4.23
C THR A 267 14.04 10.55 -3.50
N LYS A 268 14.50 10.45 -2.24
CA LYS A 268 14.75 11.59 -1.33
C LYS A 268 15.73 12.62 -1.89
N THR A 269 16.70 12.19 -2.67
CA THR A 269 17.76 13.07 -3.23
C THR A 269 17.27 13.90 -4.41
N LYS A 270 16.08 13.59 -4.98
CA LYS A 270 15.54 14.26 -6.16
C LYS A 270 14.49 15.28 -5.75
N GLY A 271 14.77 16.56 -5.92
CA GLY A 271 13.84 17.65 -5.59
C GLY A 271 12.62 17.69 -6.50
N ALA A 272 12.78 17.40 -7.78
CA ALA A 272 11.70 17.24 -8.76
C ALA A 272 12.12 16.25 -9.86
N TRP A 273 11.14 15.56 -10.44
CA TRP A 273 11.32 14.62 -11.54
C TRP A 273 11.18 15.35 -12.88
N ILE A 274 11.99 14.96 -13.86
CA ILE A 274 11.97 15.56 -15.20
C ILE A 274 10.65 15.25 -15.91
N ASN A 275 10.08 14.07 -15.67
CA ASN A 275 8.79 13.62 -16.20
C ASN A 275 8.22 12.44 -15.38
N SER A 276 6.96 12.14 -15.59
CA SER A 276 6.22 11.04 -14.98
C SER A 276 6.82 9.67 -15.27
N LYS A 277 7.32 9.45 -16.49
CA LYS A 277 7.95 8.20 -16.93
C LYS A 277 9.19 7.86 -16.10
N GLY A 278 10.06 8.84 -15.87
CA GLY A 278 11.27 8.66 -15.04
C GLY A 278 10.93 8.32 -13.58
N LEU A 279 9.88 8.93 -13.04
CA LEU A 279 9.39 8.62 -11.69
C LEU A 279 8.86 7.19 -11.59
N ILE A 280 7.96 6.76 -12.47
CA ILE A 280 7.39 5.40 -12.46
C ILE A 280 8.49 4.34 -12.62
N LYS A 281 9.43 4.56 -13.53
CA LYS A 281 10.61 3.69 -13.71
C LYS A 281 11.38 3.51 -12.40
N GLN A 282 11.68 4.61 -11.72
CA GLN A 282 12.40 4.57 -10.43
C GLN A 282 11.59 3.82 -9.37
N LEU A 283 10.31 4.11 -9.25
CA LEU A 283 9.44 3.46 -8.25
C LEU A 283 9.31 1.97 -8.52
N TYR A 284 9.10 1.56 -9.78
CA TYR A 284 9.06 0.16 -10.17
C TYR A 284 10.35 -0.58 -9.81
N LEU A 285 11.51 -0.05 -10.20
CA LEU A 285 12.79 -0.66 -9.87
C LEU A 285 13.01 -0.75 -8.35
N THR A 286 12.63 0.29 -7.61
CA THR A 286 12.69 0.27 -6.14
C THR A 286 11.79 -0.83 -5.57
N LEU A 287 10.58 -1.02 -6.10
CA LEU A 287 9.68 -2.11 -5.73
C LEU A 287 10.30 -3.47 -6.00
N MET A 288 10.86 -3.69 -7.18
CA MET A 288 11.48 -4.96 -7.55
C MET A 288 12.69 -5.27 -6.67
N TYR A 289 13.52 -4.27 -6.41
CA TYR A 289 14.70 -4.39 -5.53
C TYR A 289 14.32 -4.81 -4.10
N HIS A 290 13.24 -4.23 -3.55
CA HIS A 290 12.79 -4.53 -2.18
C HIS A 290 11.75 -5.66 -2.10
N SER A 291 11.34 -6.25 -3.23
CA SER A 291 10.23 -7.20 -3.31
C SER A 291 10.35 -8.40 -2.36
N LYS A 292 11.57 -8.92 -2.17
CA LYS A 292 11.83 -10.03 -1.24
C LYS A 292 11.45 -9.72 0.21
N GLY A 293 11.52 -8.44 0.61
CA GLY A 293 11.21 -7.99 1.98
C GLY A 293 9.71 -7.85 2.25
N TRP A 294 8.94 -7.34 1.32
CA TRP A 294 7.54 -7.00 1.54
C TRP A 294 6.55 -7.99 0.91
N LYS A 295 6.97 -8.85 -0.01
CA LYS A 295 6.14 -9.97 -0.56
C LYS A 295 5.95 -11.14 0.40
N LYS A 296 6.36 -11.02 1.66
CA LYS A 296 6.17 -12.06 2.68
C LYS A 296 4.70 -12.18 3.06
N THR A 297 4.30 -13.39 3.50
CA THR A 297 2.97 -13.63 4.08
C THR A 297 2.75 -12.74 5.31
N VAL A 298 1.53 -12.31 5.52
CA VAL A 298 1.13 -11.56 6.71
C VAL A 298 1.40 -12.40 7.96
N PHE A 299 2.00 -11.77 8.97
CA PHE A 299 2.30 -12.47 10.23
C PHE A 299 1.02 -12.95 10.91
N GLY A 300 1.01 -14.19 11.36
CA GLY A 300 -0.16 -14.81 11.99
C GLY A 300 -1.27 -15.19 10.99
N TRP A 301 -0.94 -15.36 9.70
CA TRP A 301 -1.92 -15.59 8.65
C TRP A 301 -2.90 -16.73 8.95
N LEU A 302 -2.45 -17.85 9.52
CA LEU A 302 -3.33 -18.98 9.82
C LEU A 302 -4.46 -18.61 10.80
N SER A 303 -4.17 -17.74 11.77
CA SER A 303 -5.19 -17.25 12.72
C SER A 303 -6.16 -16.29 12.03
N ILE A 304 -5.63 -15.36 11.24
CA ILE A 304 -6.45 -14.45 10.41
C ILE A 304 -7.36 -15.24 9.47
N GLN A 305 -6.82 -16.26 8.80
CA GLN A 305 -7.56 -17.08 7.85
C GLN A 305 -8.72 -17.84 8.52
N ARG A 306 -8.54 -18.33 9.74
CA ARG A 306 -9.62 -18.96 10.50
C ARG A 306 -10.76 -17.99 10.76
N GLU A 307 -10.47 -16.79 11.27
CA GLU A 307 -11.48 -15.75 11.48
C GLU A 307 -12.18 -15.36 10.16
N ILE A 308 -11.43 -15.29 9.03
CA ILE A 308 -12.02 -14.99 7.72
C ILE A 308 -12.99 -16.10 7.29
N ILE A 309 -12.64 -17.38 7.49
CA ILE A 309 -13.50 -18.51 7.17
C ILE A 309 -14.78 -18.47 8.03
N GLU A 310 -14.66 -18.15 9.32
CA GLU A 310 -15.79 -18.00 10.21
C GLU A 310 -16.72 -16.86 9.79
N CYS A 311 -16.19 -15.70 9.39
CA CYS A 311 -16.97 -14.53 9.03
C CYS A 311 -17.55 -14.59 7.60
N PHE A 312 -16.81 -15.14 6.64
CA PHE A 312 -17.13 -15.03 5.21
C PHE A 312 -17.47 -16.38 4.55
N GLY A 313 -17.26 -17.51 5.23
CA GLY A 313 -17.68 -18.83 4.80
C GLY A 313 -17.34 -19.16 3.34
N GLU A 314 -18.36 -19.50 2.55
CA GLU A 314 -18.21 -19.88 1.15
C GLU A 314 -17.67 -18.75 0.25
N ARG A 315 -18.01 -17.48 0.57
CA ARG A 315 -17.50 -16.33 -0.19
C ARG A 315 -15.97 -16.34 -0.30
N TYR A 316 -15.28 -16.74 0.78
CA TYR A 316 -13.83 -16.87 0.81
C TYR A 316 -13.36 -18.25 0.36
N SER A 317 -13.99 -19.32 0.88
CA SER A 317 -13.49 -20.69 0.74
C SER A 317 -13.49 -21.21 -0.70
N LYS A 318 -14.42 -20.74 -1.56
CA LYS A 318 -14.43 -21.07 -2.99
C LYS A 318 -13.16 -20.68 -3.73
N HIS A 319 -12.46 -19.64 -3.26
CA HIS A 319 -11.20 -19.16 -3.85
C HIS A 319 -9.96 -19.88 -3.33
N LEU A 320 -10.08 -20.69 -2.26
CA LEU A 320 -9.02 -21.58 -1.77
C LEU A 320 -8.95 -22.89 -2.55
N GLN A 321 -10.05 -23.35 -3.13
CA GLN A 321 -10.18 -24.68 -3.75
C GLN A 321 -9.43 -24.88 -5.07
N GLY A 322 -8.81 -23.82 -5.61
CA GLY A 322 -8.00 -23.90 -6.85
C GLY A 322 -6.59 -24.47 -6.69
N LYS A 323 -6.09 -24.71 -5.44
CA LYS A 323 -4.76 -25.26 -5.17
C LYS A 323 -4.82 -26.15 -3.92
N GLY A 324 -5.12 -27.42 -4.12
CA GLY A 324 -4.85 -28.58 -3.28
C GLY A 324 -4.67 -28.41 -1.76
N LEU A 325 -5.68 -27.98 -1.01
CA LEU A 325 -5.75 -28.20 0.43
C LEU A 325 -6.61 -29.45 0.69
N LYS A 326 -5.98 -30.54 1.13
CA LYS A 326 -6.68 -31.70 1.66
C LYS A 326 -7.55 -31.25 2.83
N LYS A 327 -8.86 -31.55 2.74
CA LYS A 327 -9.82 -31.34 3.82
C LYS A 327 -9.36 -32.06 5.10
N ASN A 328 -8.82 -31.33 6.05
CA ASN A 328 -8.82 -31.78 7.43
C ASN A 328 -10.22 -31.48 7.98
N GLN A 329 -11.07 -32.49 7.95
CA GLN A 329 -12.36 -32.48 8.64
C GLN A 329 -12.08 -32.62 10.14
N GLY A 330 -11.93 -31.51 10.85
CA GLY A 330 -12.12 -31.47 12.29
C GLY A 330 -13.61 -31.32 12.62
N PRO A 331 -14.09 -31.75 13.80
CA PRO A 331 -15.50 -31.76 14.15
C PRO A 331 -16.10 -30.35 14.13
N ARG A 332 -17.28 -30.21 13.51
CA ARG A 332 -18.04 -28.96 13.49
C ARG A 332 -18.45 -28.56 14.90
N PRO A 333 -18.13 -27.38 15.41
CA PRO A 333 -18.77 -26.86 16.60
C PRO A 333 -20.22 -26.51 16.30
N SER A 334 -21.12 -26.83 17.24
CA SER A 334 -22.55 -26.53 17.17
C SER A 334 -22.81 -25.01 17.16
N PRO A 335 -23.89 -24.53 16.50
CA PRO A 335 -24.16 -23.11 16.33
C PRO A 335 -24.88 -22.50 17.55
N SER A 336 -24.29 -22.50 18.70
CA SER A 336 -24.92 -21.93 19.89
C SER A 336 -23.96 -21.28 20.87
N ALA A 337 -23.22 -20.26 20.46
CA ALA A 337 -22.49 -19.45 21.44
C ALA A 337 -22.23 -17.97 21.06
N TYR A 338 -22.56 -17.53 19.86
CA TYR A 338 -22.47 -16.08 19.59
C TYR A 338 -23.71 -15.62 18.84
N GLY A 339 -24.61 -15.00 19.60
CA GLY A 339 -25.77 -14.29 19.06
C GLY A 339 -25.35 -13.05 18.28
N LEU A 340 -24.87 -13.22 17.08
CA LEU A 340 -24.71 -12.16 16.11
C LEU A 340 -26.02 -12.03 15.35
N GLY A 341 -26.85 -11.06 15.76
CA GLY A 341 -28.04 -10.65 15.03
C GLY A 341 -27.67 -10.10 13.65
N LEU A 342 -27.54 -10.98 12.68
CA LEU A 342 -27.55 -10.62 11.27
C LEU A 342 -28.95 -10.11 10.93
N ARG A 343 -29.16 -8.80 10.99
CA ARG A 343 -30.32 -8.18 10.33
C ARG A 343 -30.10 -8.33 8.82
N ALA A 344 -30.83 -9.29 8.25
CA ALA A 344 -31.01 -9.39 6.82
C ALA A 344 -31.66 -8.09 6.32
N TRP A 345 -30.96 -7.33 5.51
CA TRP A 345 -31.54 -6.26 4.71
C TRP A 345 -32.16 -6.91 3.48
N THR A 346 -33.45 -7.26 3.58
CA THR A 346 -34.28 -7.49 2.41
C THR A 346 -34.53 -6.16 1.73
N LEU A 347 -34.10 -6.06 0.50
CA LEU A 347 -34.54 -5.03 -0.44
C LEU A 347 -36.04 -5.23 -0.69
N ALA A 348 -36.85 -4.30 -0.24
CA ALA A 348 -38.23 -4.13 -0.68
C ALA A 348 -38.44 -2.65 -1.02
N GLY A 349 -38.91 -2.38 -2.25
CA GLY A 349 -39.39 -1.12 -2.76
C GLY A 349 -38.40 -0.32 -3.57
#